data_8c133ba1ef174aa131d2bbf7bf535175
#
_entry.id   8c133ba1ef174aa131d2bbf7bf535175
#
_cell.length_a   1.000
_cell.length_b   1.000
_cell.length_c   1.000
_cell.angle_alpha   90.00
_cell.angle_beta   90.00
_cell.angle_gamma   90.00
#
_symmetry.space_group_name_H-M   'P 1'
#
loop_
_entity.id
_entity.type
_entity.pdbx_description
1 polymer ?
#
loop_
_entity_poly.entity_id
_entity_poly.type
_entity_poly.pdbx_seq_one_letter_code
_entity_poly.pdbx_strand_id
1 'polypeptide(L)'
;MDETLYGGHRKGKRGWGAAGKHMVFGMYQRNGHVMTFPVPDRKIDTLIPLVFQHSKTGSLYYSDDWHAYTRLSIKGDHVVVRKEQGRPKAKGRDHINGIEGFWSFSKNWLYQYRGIPTHHFHLYLKETDFRFNNRERSLPTDLSSLNQ
;
A
#
# COMPACT_ATOMS: atom_id res chain seq x y z
N MET A 1 5.53 -5.09 1.67
CA MET A 1 5.19 -3.76 2.25
C MET A 1 5.91 -2.70 1.45
N ASP A 2 5.31 -1.54 1.34
CA ASP A 2 5.88 -0.42 0.56
C ASP A 2 5.14 0.87 0.93
N GLU A 3 5.74 2.04 0.62
CA GLU A 3 5.08 3.34 0.74
C GLU A 3 4.90 4.00 -0.62
N THR A 4 3.88 4.83 -0.71
CA THR A 4 3.66 5.66 -1.89
C THR A 4 3.11 7.03 -1.53
N LEU A 5 3.20 7.96 -2.47
CA LEU A 5 2.64 9.30 -2.36
C LEU A 5 1.43 9.45 -3.28
N TYR A 6 0.37 10.01 -2.74
CA TYR A 6 -0.81 10.47 -3.48
C TYR A 6 -0.86 11.99 -3.51
N GLY A 7 -1.36 12.54 -4.58
CA GLY A 7 -1.52 13.98 -4.80
C GLY A 7 -1.06 14.40 -6.19
N GLY A 8 -1.63 15.49 -6.69
CA GLY A 8 -1.39 16.01 -8.03
C GLY A 8 0.06 16.44 -8.27
N HIS A 9 0.41 16.51 -9.55
CA HIS A 9 1.70 17.05 -9.98
C HIS A 9 1.67 18.57 -9.82
N ARG A 10 2.46 19.11 -8.90
CA ARG A 10 2.66 20.57 -8.78
C ARG A 10 4.01 20.96 -9.37
N LYS A 11 4.06 22.09 -10.10
CA LYS A 11 5.31 22.72 -10.52
C LYS A 11 6.11 23.11 -9.27
N GLY A 12 7.36 22.67 -9.12
CA GLY A 12 8.21 22.99 -7.98
C GLY A 12 8.85 21.76 -7.35
N LYS A 13 8.88 21.70 -6.02
CA LYS A 13 9.54 20.64 -5.26
C LYS A 13 8.97 19.26 -5.58
N ARG A 14 9.86 18.35 -6.05
CA ARG A 14 9.57 16.94 -6.33
C ARG A 14 9.97 16.09 -5.12
N GLY A 15 9.35 14.92 -4.96
CA GLY A 15 9.74 13.91 -3.97
C GLY A 15 8.91 13.90 -2.69
N TRP A 16 9.44 13.26 -1.67
CA TRP A 16 8.75 12.90 -0.43
C TRP A 16 8.30 14.09 0.43
N GLY A 17 8.90 15.26 0.27
CA GLY A 17 8.60 16.49 1.02
C GLY A 17 7.69 17.49 0.29
N ALA A 18 7.06 17.13 -0.82
CA ALA A 18 6.22 18.06 -1.57
C ALA A 18 4.89 18.33 -0.84
N ALA A 19 4.61 19.62 -0.56
CA ALA A 19 3.39 20.05 0.13
C ALA A 19 2.11 19.58 -0.58
N GLY A 20 1.13 19.11 0.21
CA GLY A 20 -0.16 18.63 -0.30
C GLY A 20 -0.16 17.23 -0.89
N LYS A 21 0.88 16.44 -0.63
CA LYS A 21 0.88 14.99 -0.90
C LYS A 21 0.54 14.21 0.36
N HIS A 22 -0.22 13.15 0.17
CA HIS A 22 -0.54 12.19 1.21
C HIS A 22 0.39 10.99 1.10
N MET A 23 1.16 10.75 2.15
CA MET A 23 1.95 9.54 2.25
C MET A 23 1.08 8.40 2.74
N VAL A 24 1.18 7.25 2.09
CA VAL A 24 0.44 6.05 2.42
C VAL A 24 1.40 4.89 2.55
N PHE A 25 1.35 4.22 3.67
CA PHE A 25 1.97 2.93 3.90
C PHE A 25 1.00 1.81 3.55
N GLY A 26 1.47 0.76 2.90
CA GLY A 26 0.67 -0.39 2.49
C GLY A 26 1.29 -1.73 2.86
N MET A 27 0.44 -2.61 3.31
CA MET A 27 0.75 -4.02 3.58
C MET A 27 -0.10 -4.89 2.66
N TYR A 28 0.53 -5.79 1.93
CA TYR A 28 -0.14 -6.76 1.07
C TYR A 28 0.22 -8.18 1.50
N GLN A 29 -0.77 -8.95 1.88
CA GLN A 29 -0.63 -10.38 2.12
C GLN A 29 -0.63 -11.10 0.76
N ARG A 30 0.37 -11.92 0.48
CA ARG A 30 0.42 -12.70 -0.76
C ARG A 30 -0.85 -13.54 -0.93
N ASN A 31 -1.46 -13.45 -2.11
CA ASN A 31 -2.73 -14.11 -2.43
C ASN A 31 -3.87 -13.76 -1.46
N GLY A 32 -3.80 -12.60 -0.85
CA GLY A 32 -4.74 -12.14 0.17
C GLY A 32 -5.09 -10.67 0.01
N HIS A 33 -5.29 -10.03 1.15
CA HIS A 33 -5.78 -8.69 1.24
C HIS A 33 -4.67 -7.63 1.29
N VAL A 34 -5.00 -6.43 0.86
CA VAL A 34 -4.24 -5.22 1.11
C VAL A 34 -4.84 -4.45 2.29
N MET A 35 -3.98 -3.82 3.05
CA MET A 35 -4.36 -2.81 4.06
C MET A 35 -3.48 -1.58 3.86
N THR A 36 -4.09 -0.40 3.90
CA THR A 36 -3.37 0.86 3.74
C THR A 36 -3.62 1.82 4.88
N PHE A 37 -2.61 2.64 5.16
CA PHE A 37 -2.60 3.58 6.27
C PHE A 37 -2.02 4.92 5.79
N PRO A 38 -2.81 6.03 5.82
CA PRO A 38 -2.22 7.35 5.72
C PRO A 38 -1.26 7.58 6.89
N VAL A 39 -0.04 7.98 6.59
CA VAL A 39 1.01 8.20 7.61
C VAL A 39 1.65 9.57 7.43
N PRO A 40 2.10 10.21 8.52
CA PRO A 40 2.74 11.51 8.44
C PRO A 40 4.15 11.43 7.85
N ASP A 41 4.84 10.33 8.06
CA ASP A 41 6.21 10.10 7.60
C ASP A 41 6.51 8.61 7.46
N ARG A 42 7.72 8.28 7.00
CA ARG A 42 8.22 6.90 6.84
C ARG A 42 9.24 6.49 7.92
N LYS A 43 9.14 7.08 9.11
CA LYS A 43 10.04 6.75 10.21
C LYS A 43 9.73 5.39 10.81
N ILE A 44 10.74 4.79 11.43
CA ILE A 44 10.62 3.51 12.15
C ILE A 44 9.48 3.55 13.16
N ASP A 45 9.42 4.62 13.96
CA ASP A 45 8.43 4.77 15.02
C ASP A 45 6.99 4.96 14.50
N THR A 46 6.84 5.34 13.23
CA THR A 46 5.54 5.44 12.55
C THR A 46 5.13 4.11 11.92
N LEU A 47 6.04 3.43 11.21
CA LEU A 47 5.67 2.28 10.39
C LEU A 47 5.68 0.96 11.17
N ILE A 48 6.65 0.75 12.07
CA ILE A 48 6.80 -0.52 12.77
C ILE A 48 5.61 -0.86 13.68
N PRO A 49 5.02 0.07 14.45
CA PRO A 49 3.80 -0.21 15.22
C PRO A 49 2.64 -0.71 14.35
N LEU A 50 2.45 -0.15 13.14
CA LEU A 50 1.42 -0.59 12.20
C LEU A 50 1.66 -2.03 11.74
N VAL A 51 2.92 -2.36 11.40
CA VAL A 51 3.26 -3.73 11.03
C VAL A 51 3.01 -4.68 12.20
N PHE A 52 3.40 -4.31 13.41
CA PHE A 52 3.25 -5.16 14.60
C PHE A 52 1.78 -5.37 14.98
N GLN A 53 0.95 -4.36 14.81
CA GLN A 53 -0.48 -4.45 15.09
C GLN A 53 -1.22 -5.33 14.06
N HIS A 54 -0.83 -5.28 12.79
CA HIS A 54 -1.57 -5.85 11.68
C HIS A 54 -0.93 -7.10 11.07
N SER A 55 0.12 -7.65 11.67
CA SER A 55 0.75 -8.91 11.23
C SER A 55 0.91 -9.89 12.39
N LYS A 56 0.99 -11.17 12.06
CA LYS A 56 1.22 -12.25 13.02
C LYS A 56 2.71 -12.40 13.32
N THR A 57 3.05 -12.82 14.53
CA THR A 57 4.42 -13.24 14.87
C THR A 57 4.83 -14.42 14.01
N GLY A 58 6.08 -14.47 13.58
CA GLY A 58 6.59 -15.49 12.66
C GLY A 58 6.23 -15.23 11.19
N SER A 59 5.70 -14.05 10.85
CA SER A 59 5.44 -13.68 9.46
C SER A 59 6.74 -13.45 8.69
N LEU A 60 6.73 -13.82 7.41
CA LEU A 60 7.82 -13.47 6.48
C LEU A 60 7.48 -12.14 5.79
N TYR A 61 8.33 -11.14 5.98
CA TYR A 61 8.16 -9.79 5.45
C TYR A 61 9.01 -9.56 4.21
N TYR A 62 8.42 -8.91 3.20
CA TYR A 62 9.12 -8.42 2.02
C TYR A 62 8.96 -6.91 1.94
N SER A 63 10.06 -6.18 1.84
CA SER A 63 10.08 -4.73 1.66
C SER A 63 11.20 -4.30 0.71
N ASP A 64 11.22 -3.03 0.33
CA ASP A 64 12.38 -2.42 -0.28
C ASP A 64 13.52 -2.22 0.75
N ASP A 65 14.66 -1.71 0.29
CA ASP A 65 15.87 -1.47 1.11
C ASP A 65 15.74 -0.16 1.94
N TRP A 66 14.63 -0.02 2.68
CA TRP A 66 14.44 1.14 3.55
C TRP A 66 14.77 0.82 5.02
N HIS A 67 15.56 1.69 5.65
CA HIS A 67 16.06 1.51 7.02
C HIS A 67 14.99 1.28 8.09
N ALA A 68 13.77 1.79 7.88
CA ALA A 68 12.68 1.60 8.84
C ALA A 68 12.32 0.13 9.05
N TYR A 69 12.65 -0.75 8.10
CA TYR A 69 12.28 -2.16 8.18
C TYR A 69 13.30 -3.07 8.87
N THR A 70 14.45 -2.54 9.27
CA THR A 70 15.50 -3.33 9.94
C THR A 70 15.04 -3.97 11.26
N ARG A 71 14.05 -3.38 11.94
CA ARG A 71 13.47 -3.91 13.19
C ARG A 71 12.45 -5.03 12.99
N LEU A 72 12.07 -5.37 11.77
CA LEU A 72 11.08 -6.43 11.50
C LEU A 72 11.58 -7.82 11.92
N SER A 73 12.90 -8.03 11.94
CA SER A 73 13.51 -9.28 12.39
C SER A 73 13.17 -9.65 13.85
N ILE A 74 12.70 -8.69 14.65
CA ILE A 74 12.24 -8.96 16.03
C ILE A 74 10.92 -9.75 16.02
N LYS A 75 10.08 -9.60 15.00
CA LYS A 75 8.75 -10.22 14.93
C LYS A 75 8.66 -11.40 13.98
N GLY A 76 9.56 -11.49 13.00
CA GLY A 76 9.58 -12.54 12.00
C GLY A 76 10.73 -12.38 11.03
N ASP A 77 10.77 -13.20 9.99
CA ASP A 77 11.82 -13.13 8.98
C ASP A 77 11.59 -11.94 8.05
N HIS A 78 12.66 -11.25 7.70
CA HIS A 78 12.61 -10.08 6.81
C HIS A 78 13.54 -10.27 5.61
N VAL A 79 12.97 -10.16 4.41
CA VAL A 79 13.71 -10.21 3.14
C VAL A 79 13.65 -8.85 2.47
N VAL A 80 14.83 -8.27 2.25
CA VAL A 80 14.98 -7.01 1.52
C VAL A 80 15.00 -7.29 0.04
N VAL A 81 14.05 -6.73 -0.70
CA VAL A 81 13.96 -6.83 -2.16
C VAL A 81 14.66 -5.63 -2.78
N ARG A 82 15.87 -5.82 -3.29
CA ARG A 82 16.65 -4.77 -3.96
C ARG A 82 16.24 -4.65 -5.42
N LYS A 83 15.96 -3.44 -5.86
CA LYS A 83 15.76 -3.11 -7.28
C LYS A 83 17.13 -2.94 -7.94
N GLU A 84 17.63 -3.97 -8.61
CA GLU A 84 18.83 -3.83 -9.44
C GLU A 84 18.47 -3.03 -10.70
N GLN A 85 19.20 -1.92 -10.93
CA GLN A 85 19.06 -1.11 -12.14
C GLN A 85 19.41 -1.95 -13.38
N GLY A 86 18.47 -2.01 -14.35
CA GLY A 86 18.71 -2.61 -15.66
C GLY A 86 18.41 -4.10 -15.80
N ARG A 87 17.96 -4.80 -14.75
CA ARG A 87 17.53 -6.20 -14.87
C ARG A 87 16.01 -6.32 -14.95
N PRO A 88 15.47 -7.28 -15.75
CA PRO A 88 14.04 -7.59 -15.72
C PRO A 88 13.65 -7.99 -14.31
N LYS A 89 12.43 -7.58 -13.91
CA LYS A 89 11.83 -7.89 -12.58
C LYS A 89 12.14 -9.34 -12.20
N ALA A 90 12.67 -9.53 -11.00
CA ALA A 90 13.09 -10.83 -10.51
C ALA A 90 12.01 -11.90 -10.78
N LYS A 91 12.35 -12.90 -11.60
CA LYS A 91 11.59 -14.13 -11.74
C LYS A 91 11.87 -14.99 -10.50
N GLY A 92 11.20 -14.73 -9.40
CA GLY A 92 11.43 -15.46 -8.17
C GLY A 92 10.35 -15.18 -7.14
N ARG A 93 10.42 -15.84 -5.99
CA ARG A 93 9.47 -15.65 -4.87
C ARG A 93 9.67 -14.30 -4.16
N ASP A 94 10.86 -13.69 -4.27
CA ASP A 94 11.24 -12.50 -3.52
C ASP A 94 10.95 -11.23 -4.34
N HIS A 95 9.72 -10.76 -4.25
CA HIS A 95 9.27 -9.53 -4.93
C HIS A 95 8.16 -8.83 -4.15
N ILE A 96 8.00 -7.53 -4.40
CA ILE A 96 6.93 -6.69 -3.86
C ILE A 96 5.87 -6.33 -4.92
N ASN A 97 5.82 -7.05 -6.03
CA ASN A 97 4.94 -6.75 -7.17
C ASN A 97 3.45 -6.65 -6.79
N GLY A 98 3.01 -7.39 -5.76
CA GLY A 98 1.62 -7.34 -5.30
C GLY A 98 1.22 -5.96 -4.79
N ILE A 99 2.05 -5.35 -3.94
CA ILE A 99 1.79 -4.01 -3.43
C ILE A 99 1.99 -2.95 -4.52
N GLU A 100 2.97 -3.11 -5.42
CA GLU A 100 3.17 -2.22 -6.57
C GLU A 100 1.96 -2.26 -7.53
N GLY A 101 1.41 -3.45 -7.77
CA GLY A 101 0.18 -3.64 -8.56
C GLY A 101 -1.01 -2.95 -7.90
N PHE A 102 -1.15 -3.05 -6.59
CA PHE A 102 -2.17 -2.32 -5.84
C PHE A 102 -1.99 -0.80 -5.97
N TRP A 103 -0.77 -0.27 -5.87
CA TRP A 103 -0.53 1.17 -6.05
C TRP A 103 -0.96 1.67 -7.43
N SER A 104 -0.67 0.89 -8.48
CA SER A 104 -1.11 1.21 -9.84
C SER A 104 -2.64 1.23 -9.95
N PHE A 105 -3.31 0.19 -9.44
CA PHE A 105 -4.76 0.11 -9.38
C PHE A 105 -5.36 1.30 -8.63
N SER A 106 -4.91 1.57 -7.42
CA SER A 106 -5.44 2.61 -6.54
C SER A 106 -5.26 4.01 -7.15
N LYS A 107 -4.10 4.30 -7.73
CA LYS A 107 -3.85 5.59 -8.38
C LYS A 107 -4.72 5.81 -9.61
N ASN A 108 -4.91 4.79 -10.43
CA ASN A 108 -5.80 4.86 -11.60
C ASN A 108 -7.25 5.06 -11.16
N TRP A 109 -7.70 4.34 -10.15
CA TRP A 109 -9.07 4.47 -9.67
C TRP A 109 -9.31 5.85 -9.04
N LEU A 110 -8.39 6.35 -8.23
CA LEU A 110 -8.50 7.66 -7.59
C LEU A 110 -8.33 8.83 -8.56
N TYR A 111 -7.77 8.61 -9.75
CA TYR A 111 -7.56 9.67 -10.75
C TYR A 111 -8.86 10.36 -11.18
N GLN A 112 -9.97 9.65 -11.20
CA GLN A 112 -11.29 10.22 -11.55
C GLN A 112 -11.78 11.24 -10.51
N TYR A 113 -11.34 11.12 -9.26
CA TYR A 113 -11.75 12.00 -8.15
C TYR A 113 -10.74 13.13 -7.97
N ARG A 114 -10.69 14.04 -8.92
CA ARG A 114 -9.80 15.21 -8.85
C ARG A 114 -10.23 16.13 -7.71
N GLY A 115 -9.26 16.52 -6.85
CA GLY A 115 -9.51 17.47 -5.77
C GLY A 115 -10.15 16.85 -4.52
N ILE A 116 -9.86 15.59 -4.21
CA ILE A 116 -10.27 14.96 -2.93
C ILE A 116 -9.80 15.84 -1.77
N PRO A 117 -10.70 16.34 -0.91
CA PRO A 117 -10.30 17.05 0.30
C PRO A 117 -9.43 16.18 1.20
N THR A 118 -8.40 16.79 1.80
CA THR A 118 -7.43 16.09 2.66
C THR A 118 -8.09 15.26 3.77
N HIS A 119 -9.12 15.82 4.41
CA HIS A 119 -9.82 15.17 5.52
C HIS A 119 -10.70 13.98 5.07
N HIS A 120 -11.04 13.86 3.79
CA HIS A 120 -11.77 12.72 3.24
C HIS A 120 -10.87 11.70 2.55
N PHE A 121 -9.59 11.99 2.34
CA PHE A 121 -8.68 11.13 1.59
C PHE A 121 -8.65 9.68 2.13
N HIS A 122 -8.69 9.52 3.45
CA HIS A 122 -8.70 8.20 4.09
C HIS A 122 -9.91 7.34 3.70
N LEU A 123 -11.09 7.94 3.47
CA LEU A 123 -12.29 7.22 3.05
C LEU A 123 -12.14 6.67 1.63
N TYR A 124 -11.65 7.50 0.70
CA TYR A 124 -11.38 7.07 -0.67
C TYR A 124 -10.31 5.98 -0.73
N LEU A 125 -9.30 6.07 0.13
CA LEU A 125 -8.27 5.05 0.24
C LEU A 125 -8.86 3.71 0.72
N LYS A 126 -9.73 3.74 1.73
CA LYS A 126 -10.43 2.54 2.21
C LYS A 126 -11.37 1.93 1.17
N GLU A 127 -11.99 2.75 0.35
CA GLU A 127 -12.75 2.30 -0.81
C GLU A 127 -11.86 1.54 -1.80
N THR A 128 -10.64 2.01 -2.09
CA THR A 128 -9.71 1.27 -2.95
C THR A 128 -9.26 -0.05 -2.33
N ASP A 129 -8.98 -0.08 -1.01
CA ASP A 129 -8.68 -1.32 -0.29
C ASP A 129 -9.83 -2.32 -0.46
N PHE A 130 -11.07 -1.88 -0.23
CA PHE A 130 -12.25 -2.74 -0.34
C PHE A 130 -12.43 -3.29 -1.76
N ARG A 131 -12.36 -2.45 -2.78
CA ARG A 131 -12.51 -2.86 -4.18
C ARG A 131 -11.42 -3.84 -4.61
N PHE A 132 -10.19 -3.58 -4.24
CA PHE A 132 -9.07 -4.46 -4.56
C PHE A 132 -9.22 -5.82 -3.85
N ASN A 133 -9.60 -5.81 -2.59
CA ASN A 133 -9.77 -7.02 -1.79
C ASN A 133 -10.95 -7.89 -2.24
N ASN A 134 -11.92 -7.30 -2.92
CA ASN A 134 -13.10 -8.00 -3.44
C ASN A 134 -13.11 -8.13 -4.98
N ARG A 135 -12.00 -7.85 -5.66
CA ARG A 135 -11.92 -7.84 -7.14
C ARG A 135 -12.28 -9.15 -7.84
N GLU A 136 -12.18 -10.28 -7.13
CA GLU A 136 -12.51 -11.61 -7.64
C GLU A 136 -13.93 -12.05 -7.27
N ARG A 137 -14.63 -11.29 -6.44
CA ARG A 137 -16.02 -11.56 -6.11
C ARG A 137 -16.90 -10.97 -7.21
N SER A 138 -17.69 -11.82 -7.89
CA SER A 138 -18.82 -11.34 -8.66
C SER A 138 -19.78 -10.65 -7.69
N LEU A 139 -19.97 -9.34 -7.86
CA LEU A 139 -21.06 -8.64 -7.14
C LEU A 139 -22.37 -9.33 -7.54
N PRO A 140 -23.30 -9.59 -6.58
CA PRO A 140 -24.61 -10.09 -6.92
C PRO A 140 -25.23 -9.15 -7.95
N THR A 141 -25.52 -9.65 -9.14
CA THR A 141 -26.18 -8.88 -10.20
C THR A 141 -27.65 -8.63 -9.89
N ASP A 142 -28.14 -9.15 -8.78
CA ASP A 142 -29.55 -9.13 -8.43
C ASP A 142 -29.76 -8.38 -7.11
N LEU A 143 -30.17 -7.11 -7.22
CA LEU A 143 -30.59 -6.29 -6.08
C LEU A 143 -31.88 -6.79 -5.45
N SER A 144 -32.56 -7.79 -6.04
CA SER A 144 -33.82 -8.36 -5.54
C SER A 144 -33.63 -9.22 -4.29
N SER A 145 -32.39 -9.65 -3.98
CA SER A 145 -32.12 -10.48 -2.79
C SER A 145 -31.89 -9.68 -1.49
N LEU A 146 -31.91 -8.34 -1.55
CA LEU A 146 -31.69 -7.48 -0.38
C LEU A 146 -32.96 -7.10 0.38
N ASN A 147 -34.13 -7.58 -0.05
CA ASN A 147 -35.46 -7.28 0.55
C ASN A 147 -36.11 -8.49 1.21
N GLN A 148 -35.31 -9.42 1.76
CA GLN A 148 -35.85 -10.48 2.63
C GLN A 148 -35.25 -10.39 4.02
#